data_f389b991122993b4e17dde61e5154017
#
_entry.id   f389b991122993b4e17dde61e5154017
#
_cell.length_a   1.000
_cell.length_b   1.000
_cell.length_c   1.000
_cell.angle_alpha   90.00
_cell.angle_beta   90.00
_cell.angle_gamma   90.00
#
_symmetry.space_group_name_H-M   'P 1'
#
loop_
_entity.id
_entity.type
_entity.pdbx_description
1 polymer ?
#
loop_
_entity_poly.entity_id
_entity_poly.type
_entity_poly.pdbx_seq_one_letter_code
_entity_poly.pdbx_strand_id
1 'polypeptide(L)'
;SPWHFHRLFLAKTGITVGEYIRKRRLSEASRELAFTSKPIKLLAAEYQFESQAAFTRSLKRFCGSTPGQLRSNLKPLLSFQAKLNLTKRGENMLSPKIVHKPSFKVIGKSTLSTMKNNTIPALWDSFGNYCDKIPGVVNPEVGLGICYFEDMPEMTDDTPFTYLAGMEVKAEQDAPAGMQSRIVPEADYAVFEHHGSLETLHDTYSTIYGKWLPTSGYERASTDDFELYDERFHFGHPDSIMEIWIPVVKK
;
A
#
# COMPACT_ATOMS: atom_id res chain seq x y z
N SER A 1 -5.53 -5.97 -7.35
CA SER A 1 -6.16 -6.00 -6.02
C SER A 1 -6.34 -4.58 -5.50
N PRO A 2 -7.33 -4.30 -4.64
CA PRO A 2 -7.54 -2.98 -4.05
C PRO A 2 -6.31 -2.44 -3.31
N TRP A 3 -5.58 -3.30 -2.59
CA TRP A 3 -4.30 -2.99 -1.95
C TRP A 3 -3.31 -2.32 -2.90
N HIS A 4 -3.24 -2.85 -4.08
CA HIS A 4 -2.39 -2.40 -5.15
C HIS A 4 -2.76 -1.00 -5.63
N PHE A 5 -4.07 -0.77 -5.83
CA PHE A 5 -4.58 0.56 -6.15
C PHE A 5 -4.22 1.58 -5.07
N HIS A 6 -4.36 1.24 -3.78
CA HIS A 6 -4.00 2.13 -2.69
C HIS A 6 -2.52 2.52 -2.67
N ARG A 7 -1.62 1.53 -2.85
CA ARG A 7 -0.16 1.79 -2.95
C ARG A 7 0.18 2.67 -4.16
N LEU A 8 -0.37 2.35 -5.32
CA LEU A 8 -0.17 3.14 -6.53
C LEU A 8 -0.71 4.56 -6.38
N PHE A 9 -1.89 4.70 -5.79
CA PHE A 9 -2.50 6.01 -5.59
C PHE A 9 -1.67 6.87 -4.63
N LEU A 10 -1.24 6.33 -3.48
CA LEU A 10 -0.37 7.00 -2.54
C LEU A 10 0.95 7.43 -3.21
N ALA A 11 1.57 6.53 -3.95
CA ALA A 11 2.82 6.79 -4.64
C ALA A 11 2.69 7.90 -5.72
N LYS A 12 1.56 7.96 -6.43
CA LYS A 12 1.32 8.98 -7.46
C LYS A 12 0.85 10.32 -6.92
N THR A 13 0.14 10.31 -5.81
CA THR A 13 -0.50 11.53 -5.28
C THR A 13 0.17 12.06 -4.01
N GLY A 14 1.01 11.26 -3.35
CA GLY A 14 1.61 11.58 -2.06
C GLY A 14 0.63 11.55 -0.88
N ILE A 15 -0.62 11.14 -1.11
CA ILE A 15 -1.65 11.03 -0.08
C ILE A 15 -2.46 9.75 -0.27
N THR A 16 -3.04 9.24 0.81
CA THR A 16 -3.87 8.02 0.74
C THR A 16 -5.19 8.28 0.01
N VAL A 17 -5.83 7.21 -0.47
CA VAL A 17 -7.16 7.31 -1.11
C VAL A 17 -8.19 7.92 -0.17
N GLY A 18 -8.20 7.50 1.11
CA GLY A 18 -9.12 8.04 2.11
C GLY A 18 -8.87 9.52 2.39
N GLU A 19 -7.60 9.93 2.49
CA GLU A 19 -7.25 11.35 2.61
C GLU A 19 -7.68 12.16 1.40
N TYR A 20 -7.48 11.62 0.19
CA TYR A 20 -7.93 12.24 -1.05
C TYR A 20 -9.45 12.42 -1.07
N ILE A 21 -10.21 11.35 -0.77
CA ILE A 21 -11.68 11.41 -0.72
C ILE A 21 -12.14 12.44 0.31
N ARG A 22 -11.55 12.42 1.52
CA ARG A 22 -11.87 13.39 2.56
C ARG A 22 -11.60 14.83 2.12
N LYS A 23 -10.44 15.09 1.48
CA LYS A 23 -10.10 16.42 0.94
C LYS A 23 -11.04 16.83 -0.19
N ARG A 24 -11.43 15.89 -1.06
CA ARG A 24 -12.43 16.15 -2.12
C ARG A 24 -13.80 16.50 -1.52
N ARG A 25 -14.28 15.72 -0.54
CA ARG A 25 -15.55 16.02 0.17
C ARG A 25 -15.52 17.40 0.82
N LEU A 26 -14.42 17.76 1.48
CA LEU A 26 -14.26 19.09 2.08
C LEU A 26 -14.22 20.20 1.04
N SER A 27 -13.58 19.99 -0.10
CA SER A 27 -13.56 20.96 -1.20
C SER A 27 -14.94 21.20 -1.78
N GLU A 28 -15.69 20.15 -2.08
CA GLU A 28 -17.06 20.28 -2.62
C GLU A 28 -18.02 20.87 -1.59
N ALA A 29 -17.94 20.41 -0.33
CA ALA A 29 -18.74 20.96 0.77
C ALA A 29 -18.46 22.46 1.01
N SER A 30 -17.20 22.88 0.91
CA SER A 30 -16.84 24.31 1.05
C SER A 30 -17.37 25.15 -0.09
N ARG A 31 -17.40 24.60 -1.30
CA ARG A 31 -17.97 25.25 -2.47
C ARG A 31 -19.48 25.42 -2.33
N GLU A 32 -20.19 24.34 -1.97
CA GLU A 32 -21.63 24.40 -1.74
C GLU A 32 -21.99 25.34 -0.59
N LEU A 33 -21.20 25.32 0.49
CA LEU A 33 -21.37 26.21 1.64
C LEU A 33 -21.27 27.70 1.26
N ALA A 34 -20.39 28.06 0.33
CA ALA A 34 -20.21 29.44 -0.11
C ALA A 34 -21.32 29.94 -1.06
N PHE A 35 -21.90 29.03 -1.86
CA PHE A 35 -22.89 29.37 -2.87
C PHE A 35 -24.33 29.07 -2.47
N THR A 36 -24.56 28.48 -1.29
CA THR A 36 -25.93 28.14 -0.82
C THR A 36 -26.15 28.56 0.62
N SER A 37 -27.44 28.76 0.98
CA SER A 37 -27.87 28.98 2.37
C SER A 37 -28.14 27.67 3.13
N LYS A 38 -27.79 26.52 2.57
CA LYS A 38 -28.04 25.19 3.13
C LYS A 38 -27.50 25.07 4.57
N PRO A 39 -28.27 24.52 5.51
CA PRO A 39 -27.80 24.34 6.88
C PRO A 39 -26.53 23.53 6.99
N ILE A 40 -25.57 23.95 7.81
CA ILE A 40 -24.27 23.31 7.98
C ILE A 40 -24.43 21.85 8.43
N LYS A 41 -25.45 21.58 9.25
CA LYS A 41 -25.76 20.21 9.69
C LYS A 41 -26.13 19.28 8.52
N LEU A 42 -26.89 19.77 7.55
CA LEU A 42 -27.26 18.99 6.35
C LEU A 42 -26.06 18.76 5.46
N LEU A 43 -25.23 19.78 5.23
CA LEU A 43 -23.99 19.63 4.48
C LEU A 43 -23.06 18.58 5.13
N ALA A 44 -22.92 18.63 6.46
CA ALA A 44 -22.10 17.64 7.17
C ALA A 44 -22.61 16.20 6.91
N ALA A 45 -23.91 15.99 6.95
CA ALA A 45 -24.51 14.67 6.70
C ALA A 45 -24.34 14.22 5.24
N GLU A 46 -24.63 15.10 4.27
CA GLU A 46 -24.50 14.78 2.83
C GLU A 46 -23.07 14.43 2.43
N TYR A 47 -22.09 15.14 3.00
CA TYR A 47 -20.69 14.85 2.76
C TYR A 47 -20.11 13.80 3.72
N GLN A 48 -20.99 13.01 4.36
CA GLN A 48 -20.64 11.83 5.17
C GLN A 48 -19.70 12.13 6.33
N PHE A 49 -19.91 13.25 7.04
CA PHE A 49 -19.26 13.51 8.31
C PHE A 49 -20.15 13.04 9.46
N GLU A 50 -19.57 12.40 10.45
CA GLU A 50 -20.27 11.85 11.63
C GLU A 50 -21.10 12.91 12.39
N SER A 51 -20.66 14.18 12.35
CA SER A 51 -21.34 15.28 13.00
C SER A 51 -20.95 16.63 12.40
N GLN A 52 -21.78 17.65 12.63
CA GLN A 52 -21.46 19.04 12.29
C GLN A 52 -20.15 19.50 12.96
N ALA A 53 -19.87 19.04 14.18
CA ALA A 53 -18.64 19.38 14.90
C ALA A 53 -17.42 18.76 14.23
N ALA A 54 -17.51 17.48 13.80
CA ALA A 54 -16.45 16.80 13.05
C ALA A 54 -16.19 17.49 11.70
N PHE A 55 -17.24 17.83 10.97
CA PHE A 55 -17.17 18.62 9.74
C PHE A 55 -16.45 19.96 9.97
N THR A 56 -16.88 20.73 10.99
CA THR A 56 -16.30 22.04 11.30
C THR A 56 -14.81 21.96 11.62
N ARG A 57 -14.38 20.97 12.44
CA ARG A 57 -12.97 20.76 12.75
C ARG A 57 -12.15 20.39 11.50
N SER A 58 -12.69 19.48 10.67
CA SER A 58 -12.05 19.03 9.44
C SER A 58 -11.91 20.16 8.43
N LEU A 59 -12.96 20.96 8.26
CA LEU A 59 -12.97 22.10 7.35
C LEU A 59 -11.97 23.19 7.81
N LYS A 60 -11.96 23.52 9.11
CA LYS A 60 -10.99 24.48 9.66
C LYS A 60 -9.54 24.03 9.46
N ARG A 61 -9.27 22.71 9.62
CA ARG A 61 -7.94 22.14 9.33
C ARG A 61 -7.61 22.18 7.84
N PHE A 62 -8.60 21.99 6.96
CA PHE A 62 -8.42 21.94 5.52
C PHE A 62 -8.17 23.33 4.90
N CYS A 63 -8.94 24.34 5.25
CA CYS A 63 -8.90 25.67 4.63
C CYS A 63 -8.65 26.83 5.60
N GLY A 64 -8.40 26.56 6.88
CA GLY A 64 -8.13 27.57 7.90
C GLY A 64 -9.35 28.35 8.40
N SER A 65 -10.57 28.06 7.89
CA SER A 65 -11.78 28.80 8.18
C SER A 65 -12.91 27.88 8.66
N THR A 66 -13.74 28.39 9.56
CA THR A 66 -14.97 27.69 9.96
C THR A 66 -16.06 27.82 8.88
N PRO A 67 -17.07 26.94 8.89
CA PRO A 67 -18.20 27.03 7.95
C PRO A 67 -18.89 28.40 7.94
N GLY A 68 -19.09 29.01 9.13
CA GLY A 68 -19.67 30.36 9.24
C GLY A 68 -18.80 31.44 8.62
N GLN A 69 -17.47 31.37 8.85
CA GLN A 69 -16.52 32.31 8.27
C GLN A 69 -16.43 32.19 6.74
N LEU A 70 -16.50 30.97 6.20
CA LEU A 70 -16.53 30.76 4.75
C LEU A 70 -17.78 31.33 4.11
N ARG A 71 -18.92 31.20 4.77
CA ARG A 71 -20.18 31.75 4.28
C ARG A 71 -20.20 33.27 4.31
N SER A 72 -19.56 33.89 5.31
CA SER A 72 -19.52 35.37 5.45
C SER A 72 -18.45 36.02 4.56
N ASN A 73 -17.35 35.29 4.25
CA ASN A 73 -16.25 35.80 3.47
C ASN A 73 -16.15 35.00 2.18
N LEU A 74 -16.56 35.58 1.06
CA LEU A 74 -16.38 35.05 -0.29
C LEU A 74 -14.88 34.99 -0.68
N LYS A 75 -14.06 34.27 0.08
CA LYS A 75 -12.68 33.98 -0.34
C LYS A 75 -12.70 32.93 -1.44
N PRO A 76 -11.78 33.02 -2.44
CA PRO A 76 -11.71 32.04 -3.49
C PRO A 76 -11.56 30.64 -2.90
N LEU A 77 -12.48 29.77 -3.28
CA LEU A 77 -12.56 28.39 -2.85
C LEU A 77 -11.33 27.64 -3.35
N LEU A 78 -10.59 27.06 -2.42
CA LEU A 78 -9.49 26.18 -2.74
C LEU A 78 -10.06 24.90 -3.36
N SER A 79 -10.01 24.82 -4.68
CA SER A 79 -10.25 23.59 -5.40
C SER A 79 -9.08 22.63 -5.10
N PHE A 80 -9.35 21.59 -4.33
CA PHE A 80 -8.38 20.54 -4.11
C PHE A 80 -8.38 19.58 -5.31
N GLN A 81 -7.32 19.65 -6.09
CA GLN A 81 -6.96 18.62 -7.05
C GLN A 81 -5.68 17.96 -6.53
N ALA A 82 -5.69 16.64 -6.39
CA ALA A 82 -4.45 15.93 -6.16
C ALA A 82 -3.54 16.23 -7.34
N LYS A 83 -2.39 16.86 -7.09
CA LYS A 83 -1.33 16.92 -8.08
C LYS A 83 -0.82 15.48 -8.22
N LEU A 84 -1.20 14.85 -9.32
CA LEU A 84 -0.51 13.64 -9.74
C LEU A 84 0.94 14.05 -9.97
N ASN A 85 1.83 13.60 -9.11
CA ASN A 85 3.26 13.75 -9.31
C ASN A 85 3.68 12.87 -10.49
N LEU A 86 3.38 13.35 -11.68
CA LEU A 86 3.94 12.81 -12.92
C LEU A 86 5.38 13.32 -13.03
N THR A 87 6.21 13.03 -12.05
CA THR A 87 7.63 13.33 -12.17
C THR A 87 8.17 12.47 -13.30
N LYS A 88 8.50 13.14 -14.40
CA LYS A 88 9.49 12.68 -15.38
C LYS A 88 10.84 12.59 -14.66
N ARG A 89 11.02 11.62 -13.78
CA ARG A 89 12.34 11.19 -13.37
C ARG A 89 12.79 10.17 -14.40
N GLY A 90 14.04 10.29 -14.83
CA GLY A 90 14.65 9.63 -15.98
C GLY A 90 14.15 8.20 -16.21
N GLU A 91 13.99 7.87 -17.46
CA GLU A 91 13.48 6.61 -18.00
C GLU A 91 14.41 5.44 -17.67
N ASN A 92 14.41 5.00 -16.41
CA ASN A 92 14.77 3.62 -16.13
C ASN A 92 13.51 2.80 -16.35
N MET A 93 13.33 2.34 -17.57
CA MET A 93 12.36 1.29 -17.88
C MET A 93 12.79 0.06 -17.08
N LEU A 94 12.02 -0.26 -16.03
CA LEU A 94 12.20 -1.51 -15.30
C LEU A 94 11.95 -2.65 -16.30
N SER A 95 12.97 -3.48 -16.50
CA SER A 95 12.88 -4.67 -17.35
C SER A 95 12.83 -5.90 -16.44
N PRO A 96 11.64 -6.38 -16.04
CA PRO A 96 11.54 -7.54 -15.18
C PRO A 96 11.97 -8.81 -15.93
N LYS A 97 12.41 -9.79 -15.15
CA LYS A 97 12.49 -11.18 -15.62
C LYS A 97 11.13 -11.84 -15.41
N ILE A 98 10.66 -12.62 -16.38
CA ILE A 98 9.48 -13.45 -16.19
C ILE A 98 9.93 -14.82 -15.73
N VAL A 99 9.47 -15.23 -14.55
CA VAL A 99 9.90 -16.47 -13.89
C VAL A 99 8.65 -17.25 -13.48
N HIS A 100 8.59 -18.52 -13.87
CA HIS A 100 7.60 -19.44 -13.35
C HIS A 100 8.05 -19.96 -11.98
N LYS A 101 7.20 -19.80 -10.96
CA LYS A 101 7.46 -20.33 -9.61
C LYS A 101 6.36 -21.32 -9.24
N PRO A 102 6.72 -22.59 -8.96
CA PRO A 102 5.77 -23.57 -8.44
C PRO A 102 5.15 -23.12 -7.12
N SER A 103 4.03 -23.74 -6.74
CA SER A 103 3.46 -23.51 -5.41
C SER A 103 4.47 -23.82 -4.32
N PHE A 104 4.58 -22.92 -3.33
CA PHE A 104 5.51 -23.05 -2.23
C PHE A 104 4.86 -22.66 -0.89
N LYS A 105 5.43 -23.16 0.20
CA LYS A 105 4.96 -22.89 1.55
C LYS A 105 5.93 -21.96 2.27
N VAL A 106 5.38 -20.97 2.95
CA VAL A 106 6.12 -20.03 3.79
C VAL A 106 5.67 -20.19 5.24
N ILE A 107 6.61 -20.24 6.16
CA ILE A 107 6.37 -20.18 7.60
C ILE A 107 7.03 -18.93 8.16
N GLY A 108 6.33 -18.22 9.04
CA GLY A 108 6.87 -17.02 9.65
C GLY A 108 5.97 -16.39 10.71
N LYS A 109 6.27 -15.16 11.03
CA LYS A 109 5.49 -14.31 11.92
C LYS A 109 4.63 -13.36 11.11
N SER A 110 3.42 -13.12 11.56
CA SER A 110 2.51 -12.16 10.92
C SER A 110 2.14 -11.02 11.86
N THR A 111 1.76 -9.92 11.26
CA THR A 111 1.17 -8.77 11.95
C THR A 111 0.01 -8.22 11.15
N LEU A 112 -0.96 -7.64 11.84
CA LEU A 112 -1.95 -6.77 11.21
C LEU A 112 -1.37 -5.37 11.05
N SER A 113 -1.40 -4.85 9.85
CA SER A 113 -0.93 -3.52 9.51
C SER A 113 -2.01 -2.74 8.76
N THR A 114 -1.93 -1.44 8.78
CA THR A 114 -2.80 -0.56 7.98
C THR A 114 -1.95 0.48 7.28
N MET A 115 -2.53 1.21 6.32
CA MET A 115 -1.82 2.32 5.67
C MET A 115 -1.45 3.44 6.64
N LYS A 116 -2.26 3.65 7.69
CA LYS A 116 -1.98 4.66 8.72
C LYS A 116 -1.01 4.19 9.80
N ASN A 117 -1.06 2.91 10.15
CA ASN A 117 -0.25 2.33 11.20
C ASN A 117 0.56 1.17 10.63
N ASN A 118 1.77 1.48 10.15
CA ASN A 118 2.67 0.50 9.56
C ASN A 118 3.45 -0.25 10.65
N THR A 119 3.07 -1.50 10.91
CA THR A 119 3.70 -2.38 11.89
C THR A 119 4.78 -3.29 11.29
N ILE A 120 5.00 -3.24 9.98
CA ILE A 120 5.93 -4.12 9.25
C ILE A 120 7.39 -3.98 9.72
N PRO A 121 7.95 -2.76 9.94
CA PRO A 121 9.32 -2.64 10.41
C PRO A 121 9.54 -3.35 11.75
N ALA A 122 8.64 -3.16 12.73
CA ALA A 122 8.74 -3.82 14.03
C ALA A 122 8.62 -5.35 13.93
N LEU A 123 7.85 -5.86 12.95
CA LEU A 123 7.78 -7.29 12.68
C LEU A 123 9.14 -7.82 12.21
N TRP A 124 9.78 -7.18 11.24
CA TRP A 124 11.10 -7.59 10.73
C TRP A 124 12.19 -7.49 11.80
N ASP A 125 12.19 -6.44 12.62
CA ASP A 125 13.12 -6.29 13.74
C ASP A 125 13.03 -7.47 14.73
N SER A 126 11.81 -7.95 14.96
CA SER A 126 11.58 -9.09 15.85
C SER A 126 11.82 -10.45 15.19
N PHE A 127 11.65 -10.56 13.86
CA PHE A 127 11.63 -11.81 13.12
C PHE A 127 12.97 -12.54 13.17
N GLY A 128 14.11 -11.84 13.18
CA GLY A 128 15.43 -12.43 13.29
C GLY A 128 15.59 -13.41 14.46
N ASN A 129 14.88 -13.19 15.57
CA ASN A 129 14.89 -14.09 16.73
C ASN A 129 14.12 -15.41 16.54
N TYR A 130 13.45 -15.56 15.40
CA TYR A 130 12.59 -16.71 15.08
C TYR A 130 13.07 -17.51 13.89
N CYS A 131 13.97 -17.01 13.07
CA CYS A 131 14.47 -17.67 11.85
C CYS A 131 15.00 -19.09 12.16
N ASP A 132 15.82 -19.22 13.20
CA ASP A 132 16.41 -20.51 13.60
C ASP A 132 15.40 -21.55 14.13
N LYS A 133 14.16 -21.11 14.41
CA LYS A 133 13.09 -21.97 14.92
C LYS A 133 12.19 -22.50 13.84
N ILE A 134 12.36 -22.05 12.60
CA ILE A 134 11.55 -22.48 11.46
C ILE A 134 12.11 -23.80 10.93
N PRO A 135 11.32 -24.89 10.94
CA PRO A 135 11.81 -26.18 10.47
C PRO A 135 11.82 -26.27 8.95
N GLY A 136 12.78 -27.01 8.41
CA GLY A 136 12.81 -27.38 7.00
C GLY A 136 12.93 -26.21 6.02
N VAL A 137 13.60 -25.14 6.41
CA VAL A 137 13.87 -23.99 5.56
C VAL A 137 14.62 -24.41 4.30
N VAL A 138 14.17 -23.95 3.14
CA VAL A 138 14.77 -24.27 1.82
C VAL A 138 16.04 -23.47 1.62
N ASN A 139 16.02 -22.18 1.89
CA ASN A 139 17.19 -21.31 1.83
C ASN A 139 17.22 -20.36 3.05
N PRO A 140 18.17 -20.54 3.98
CA PRO A 140 18.26 -19.74 5.19
C PRO A 140 18.68 -18.28 4.95
N GLU A 141 19.26 -17.97 3.80
CA GLU A 141 19.72 -16.62 3.43
C GLU A 141 18.58 -15.77 2.80
N VAL A 142 17.37 -16.33 2.64
CA VAL A 142 16.26 -15.65 1.96
C VAL A 142 15.08 -15.44 2.90
N GLY A 143 14.74 -14.20 3.13
CA GLY A 143 13.50 -13.77 3.78
C GLY A 143 12.43 -13.41 2.75
N LEU A 144 11.17 -13.68 3.08
CA LEU A 144 10.00 -13.35 2.25
C LEU A 144 9.01 -12.47 3.03
N GLY A 145 8.53 -11.42 2.39
CA GLY A 145 7.47 -10.57 2.88
C GLY A 145 6.21 -10.73 2.03
N ILE A 146 5.13 -11.32 2.59
CA ILE A 146 3.88 -11.57 1.87
C ILE A 146 2.78 -10.71 2.45
N CYS A 147 2.08 -9.95 1.61
CA CYS A 147 0.95 -9.14 1.99
C CYS A 147 -0.35 -9.77 1.46
N TYR A 148 -1.30 -10.06 2.35
CA TYR A 148 -2.56 -10.67 1.97
C TYR A 148 -3.75 -10.23 2.83
N PHE A 149 -4.95 -10.49 2.33
CA PHE A 149 -6.22 -10.32 3.05
C PHE A 149 -6.88 -11.69 3.21
N GLU A 150 -7.47 -11.95 4.36
CA GLU A 150 -8.27 -13.16 4.57
C GLU A 150 -9.62 -13.03 3.87
N ASP A 151 -10.25 -11.86 4.00
CA ASP A 151 -11.45 -11.45 3.27
C ASP A 151 -11.18 -10.16 2.52
N MET A 152 -11.92 -9.92 1.42
CA MET A 152 -11.80 -8.70 0.62
C MET A 152 -12.77 -7.64 1.14
N PRO A 153 -12.40 -6.86 2.18
CA PRO A 153 -13.29 -5.85 2.73
C PRO A 153 -13.36 -4.61 1.83
N GLU A 154 -14.32 -3.75 2.10
CA GLU A 154 -14.29 -2.39 1.56
C GLU A 154 -13.03 -1.68 2.03
N MET A 155 -12.18 -1.25 1.07
CA MET A 155 -10.84 -0.75 1.35
C MET A 155 -10.84 0.71 1.78
N THR A 156 -10.36 0.94 2.99
CA THR A 156 -10.10 2.28 3.56
C THR A 156 -8.64 2.38 4.02
N ASP A 157 -8.19 3.55 4.46
CA ASP A 157 -6.84 3.71 5.04
C ASP A 157 -6.68 2.97 6.38
N ASP A 158 -7.78 2.65 7.05
CA ASP A 158 -7.82 1.91 8.30
C ASP A 158 -8.08 0.40 8.07
N THR A 159 -8.29 -0.03 6.80
CA THR A 159 -8.50 -1.43 6.49
C THR A 159 -7.25 -2.24 6.83
N PRO A 160 -7.35 -3.21 7.75
CA PRO A 160 -6.21 -4.02 8.12
C PRO A 160 -5.90 -5.03 7.01
N PHE A 161 -4.62 -5.30 6.82
CA PHE A 161 -4.11 -6.40 6.03
C PHE A 161 -3.12 -7.21 6.86
N THR A 162 -2.99 -8.48 6.56
CA THR A 162 -1.96 -9.30 7.17
C THR A 162 -0.67 -9.22 6.36
N TYR A 163 0.43 -8.96 7.06
CA TYR A 163 1.77 -9.07 6.49
C TYR A 163 2.50 -10.20 7.20
N LEU A 164 3.02 -11.15 6.43
CA LEU A 164 3.81 -12.29 6.89
C LEU A 164 5.27 -12.07 6.53
N ALA A 165 6.14 -11.94 7.53
CA ALA A 165 7.58 -12.08 7.38
C ALA A 165 7.95 -13.52 7.66
N GLY A 166 8.55 -14.20 6.69
CA GLY A 166 8.78 -15.64 6.78
C GLY A 166 9.87 -16.14 5.86
N MET A 167 10.01 -17.46 5.85
CA MET A 167 10.97 -18.19 5.02
C MET A 167 10.26 -19.30 4.27
N GLU A 168 10.71 -19.60 3.05
CA GLU A 168 10.23 -20.75 2.29
C GLU A 168 10.67 -22.05 2.97
N VAL A 169 9.72 -22.97 3.14
CA VAL A 169 9.96 -24.25 3.79
C VAL A 169 9.52 -25.42 2.89
N LYS A 170 10.00 -26.61 3.18
CA LYS A 170 9.49 -27.84 2.56
C LYS A 170 8.00 -28.00 2.85
N ALA A 171 7.25 -28.53 1.90
CA ALA A 171 5.78 -28.56 1.94
C ALA A 171 5.18 -29.26 3.15
N GLU A 172 5.85 -30.30 3.66
CA GLU A 172 5.43 -31.13 4.80
C GLU A 172 5.61 -30.47 6.17
N GLN A 173 6.28 -29.32 6.25
CA GLN A 173 6.59 -28.69 7.54
C GLN A 173 5.36 -28.01 8.14
N ASP A 174 5.16 -28.17 9.45
CA ASP A 174 4.15 -27.46 10.20
C ASP A 174 4.72 -26.20 10.87
N ALA A 175 3.87 -25.19 11.01
CA ALA A 175 4.27 -23.95 11.66
C ALA A 175 4.44 -24.18 13.18
N PRO A 176 5.59 -23.82 13.78
CA PRO A 176 5.77 -23.82 15.22
C PRO A 176 4.75 -22.93 15.95
N ALA A 177 4.56 -23.19 17.24
CA ALA A 177 3.66 -22.39 18.08
C ALA A 177 3.97 -20.90 17.98
N GLY A 178 2.94 -20.10 17.71
CA GLY A 178 3.04 -18.66 17.55
C GLY A 178 3.59 -18.19 16.19
N MET A 179 3.73 -19.09 15.22
CA MET A 179 3.99 -18.79 13.81
C MET A 179 2.79 -19.17 12.96
N GLN A 180 2.77 -18.66 11.74
CA GLN A 180 1.74 -18.97 10.73
C GLN A 180 2.40 -19.57 9.50
N SER A 181 1.62 -20.37 8.75
CA SER A 181 2.02 -20.85 7.44
C SER A 181 1.08 -20.32 6.38
N ARG A 182 1.65 -20.06 5.18
CA ARG A 182 0.90 -19.69 3.99
C ARG A 182 1.39 -20.49 2.79
N ILE A 183 0.46 -21.02 2.02
CA ILE A 183 0.78 -21.63 0.74
C ILE A 183 0.55 -20.55 -0.32
N VAL A 184 1.60 -20.22 -1.04
CA VAL A 184 1.55 -19.34 -2.21
C VAL A 184 1.32 -20.21 -3.43
N PRO A 185 0.23 -20.02 -4.18
CA PRO A 185 -0.07 -20.79 -5.39
C PRO A 185 1.00 -20.60 -6.47
N GLU A 186 1.13 -21.58 -7.35
CA GLU A 186 1.98 -21.45 -8.54
C GLU A 186 1.54 -20.30 -9.43
N ALA A 187 2.48 -19.57 -10.00
CA ALA A 187 2.22 -18.52 -10.96
C ALA A 187 3.47 -18.16 -11.78
N ASP A 188 3.23 -17.46 -12.89
CA ASP A 188 4.29 -16.71 -13.53
C ASP A 188 4.43 -15.35 -12.84
N TYR A 189 5.65 -14.95 -12.56
CA TYR A 189 5.97 -13.70 -11.88
C TYR A 189 6.82 -12.79 -12.75
N ALA A 190 6.46 -11.52 -12.79
CA ALA A 190 7.36 -10.46 -13.22
C ALA A 190 8.21 -10.04 -12.01
N VAL A 191 9.51 -10.29 -12.07
CA VAL A 191 10.46 -10.05 -10.99
C VAL A 191 11.21 -8.76 -11.25
N PHE A 192 11.08 -7.80 -10.35
CA PHE A 192 11.70 -6.48 -10.41
C PHE A 192 12.70 -6.33 -9.28
N GLU A 193 13.84 -5.71 -9.56
CA GLU A 193 14.77 -5.30 -8.53
C GLU A 193 14.43 -3.88 -8.05
N HIS A 194 14.35 -3.71 -6.73
CA HIS A 194 14.35 -2.41 -6.09
C HIS A 194 15.76 -2.13 -5.57
N HIS A 195 16.31 -0.98 -5.97
CA HIS A 195 17.62 -0.52 -5.55
C HIS A 195 17.50 0.64 -4.58
N GLY A 196 18.20 0.55 -3.46
CA GLY A 196 18.28 1.60 -2.45
C GLY A 196 17.40 1.39 -1.21
N SER A 197 17.14 2.46 -0.51
CA SER A 197 16.37 2.46 0.73
C SER A 197 14.89 2.11 0.52
N LEU A 198 14.29 1.41 1.48
CA LEU A 198 12.85 1.13 1.51
C LEU A 198 11.97 2.40 1.51
N GLU A 199 12.54 3.58 1.83
CA GLU A 199 11.83 4.86 1.70
C GLU A 199 11.43 5.16 0.25
N THR A 200 12.19 4.66 -0.74
CA THR A 200 11.91 4.82 -2.17
C THR A 200 11.19 3.61 -2.80
N LEU A 201 10.88 2.59 -2.02
CA LEU A 201 10.19 1.38 -2.49
C LEU A 201 8.85 1.71 -3.17
N HIS A 202 8.16 2.73 -2.68
CA HIS A 202 6.91 3.22 -3.27
C HIS A 202 7.07 3.73 -4.71
N ASP A 203 8.24 4.33 -5.07
CA ASP A 203 8.52 4.79 -6.44
C ASP A 203 8.66 3.59 -7.41
N THR A 204 9.30 2.51 -6.92
CA THR A 204 9.43 1.27 -7.69
C THR A 204 8.07 0.64 -7.97
N TYR A 205 7.23 0.50 -6.95
CA TYR A 205 5.86 0.02 -7.13
C TYR A 205 5.04 0.92 -8.06
N SER A 206 5.19 2.24 -7.95
CA SER A 206 4.54 3.19 -8.87
C SER A 206 4.97 2.99 -10.32
N THR A 207 6.23 2.67 -10.55
CA THR A 207 6.75 2.39 -11.89
C THR A 207 6.23 1.07 -12.42
N ILE A 208 6.21 0.01 -11.60
CA ILE A 208 5.66 -1.30 -11.95
C ILE A 208 4.22 -1.17 -12.43
N TYR A 209 3.36 -0.59 -11.58
CA TYR A 209 1.91 -0.58 -11.81
C TYR A 209 1.41 0.59 -12.65
N GLY A 210 2.11 1.71 -12.60
CA GLY A 210 1.72 2.91 -13.32
C GLY A 210 2.29 3.01 -14.72
N LYS A 211 3.40 2.30 -15.00
CA LYS A 211 4.07 2.38 -16.30
C LYS A 211 4.21 1.00 -16.93
N TRP A 212 4.89 0.06 -16.24
CA TRP A 212 5.21 -1.22 -16.85
C TRP A 212 3.98 -2.09 -17.10
N LEU A 213 3.18 -2.38 -16.08
CA LEU A 213 2.03 -3.29 -16.21
C LEU A 213 1.00 -2.83 -17.25
N PRO A 214 0.61 -1.53 -17.34
CA PRO A 214 -0.31 -1.06 -18.38
C PRO A 214 0.23 -1.20 -19.80
N THR A 215 1.55 -1.10 -19.99
CA THR A 215 2.21 -1.13 -21.32
C THR A 215 2.83 -2.48 -21.66
N SER A 216 2.92 -3.40 -20.69
CA SER A 216 3.36 -4.78 -20.91
C SER A 216 2.25 -5.60 -21.56
N GLY A 217 2.57 -6.70 -22.18
CA GLY A 217 1.60 -7.69 -22.64
C GLY A 217 1.00 -8.55 -21.51
N TYR A 218 1.05 -8.07 -20.25
CA TYR A 218 0.64 -8.81 -19.07
C TYR A 218 -0.40 -8.04 -18.25
N GLU A 219 -1.21 -8.79 -17.51
CA GLU A 219 -2.04 -8.28 -16.42
C GLU A 219 -1.71 -9.01 -15.11
N ARG A 220 -2.07 -8.42 -13.96
CA ARG A 220 -1.81 -9.03 -12.66
C ARG A 220 -2.71 -10.25 -12.45
N ALA A 221 -2.10 -11.38 -12.09
CA ALA A 221 -2.84 -12.56 -11.62
C ALA A 221 -3.43 -12.35 -10.21
N SER A 222 -4.43 -13.14 -9.85
CA SER A 222 -5.15 -13.01 -8.56
C SER A 222 -4.48 -13.71 -7.38
N THR A 223 -3.23 -14.14 -7.50
CA THR A 223 -2.46 -14.76 -6.41
C THR A 223 -1.61 -13.72 -5.65
N ASP A 224 -0.84 -14.19 -4.66
CA ASP A 224 -0.04 -13.33 -3.79
C ASP A 224 1.17 -12.73 -4.54
N ASP A 225 1.40 -11.46 -4.33
CA ASP A 225 2.68 -10.81 -4.59
C ASP A 225 3.54 -10.87 -3.32
N PHE A 226 4.84 -10.93 -3.50
CA PHE A 226 5.76 -10.98 -2.38
C PHE A 226 7.05 -10.22 -2.64
N GLU A 227 7.70 -9.85 -1.57
CA GLU A 227 9.02 -9.23 -1.52
C GLU A 227 10.04 -10.30 -1.11
N LEU A 228 11.18 -10.34 -1.78
CA LEU A 228 12.27 -11.26 -1.48
C LEU A 228 13.51 -10.48 -1.06
N TYR A 229 14.04 -10.87 0.08
CA TYR A 229 15.19 -10.28 0.74
C TYR A 229 16.30 -11.34 0.84
N ASP A 230 17.35 -11.16 0.09
CA ASP A 230 18.55 -12.03 0.09
C ASP A 230 19.78 -11.29 0.61
N GLU A 231 20.96 -11.86 0.44
CA GLU A 231 22.24 -11.29 0.88
C GLU A 231 22.55 -9.90 0.32
N ARG A 232 21.88 -9.47 -0.76
CA ARG A 232 22.03 -8.13 -1.35
C ARG A 232 21.25 -7.06 -0.58
N PHE A 233 20.36 -7.49 0.32
CA PHE A 233 19.54 -6.57 1.08
C PHE A 233 20.25 -6.10 2.35
N HIS A 234 20.47 -4.80 2.46
CA HIS A 234 21.05 -4.14 3.63
C HIS A 234 20.15 -2.98 4.09
N PHE A 235 19.48 -3.16 5.22
CA PHE A 235 18.51 -2.20 5.71
C PHE A 235 19.10 -0.77 5.79
N GLY A 236 18.42 0.19 5.14
CA GLY A 236 18.81 1.60 5.11
C GLY A 236 20.03 1.95 4.25
N HIS A 237 20.65 0.97 3.59
CA HIS A 237 21.83 1.22 2.77
C HIS A 237 21.43 1.64 1.32
N PRO A 238 22.14 2.61 0.70
CA PRO A 238 21.81 3.08 -0.66
C PRO A 238 22.05 2.04 -1.75
N ASP A 239 22.92 1.07 -1.53
CA ASP A 239 23.22 -0.01 -2.46
C ASP A 239 22.44 -1.30 -2.18
N SER A 240 21.44 -1.21 -1.28
CA SER A 240 20.56 -2.34 -0.96
C SER A 240 19.75 -2.77 -2.17
N ILE A 241 19.58 -4.08 -2.36
CA ILE A 241 18.76 -4.65 -3.44
C ILE A 241 17.80 -5.65 -2.82
N MET A 242 16.53 -5.55 -3.20
CA MET A 242 15.49 -6.55 -2.92
C MET A 242 14.68 -6.82 -4.18
N GLU A 243 14.03 -7.97 -4.23
CA GLU A 243 13.18 -8.30 -5.36
C GLU A 243 11.71 -8.15 -5.02
N ILE A 244 10.93 -7.68 -6.01
CA ILE A 244 9.48 -7.56 -5.96
C ILE A 244 8.91 -8.54 -6.99
N TRP A 245 8.19 -9.52 -6.52
CA TRP A 245 7.59 -10.59 -7.32
C TRP A 245 6.11 -10.33 -7.53
N ILE A 246 5.73 -9.92 -8.74
CA ILE A 246 4.35 -9.60 -9.12
C ILE A 246 3.80 -10.73 -9.97
N PRO A 247 2.74 -11.44 -9.52
CA PRO A 247 2.15 -12.51 -10.30
C PRO A 247 1.46 -11.95 -11.55
N VAL A 248 1.70 -12.55 -12.70
CA VAL A 248 1.22 -12.06 -14.00
C VAL A 248 0.65 -13.18 -14.87
N VAL A 249 -0.30 -12.80 -15.73
CA VAL A 249 -0.81 -13.62 -16.83
C VAL A 249 -0.69 -12.81 -18.13
N LYS A 250 -0.49 -13.49 -19.25
CA LYS A 250 -0.50 -12.84 -20.57
C LYS A 250 -1.92 -12.35 -20.89
N LYS A 251 -2.01 -11.14 -21.47
CA LYS A 251 -3.25 -10.60 -22.03
C LYS A 251 -3.69 -11.38 -23.24
#